data_f046454bcb73484ea2fea4ee4ec59a3e
#
_entry.id   f046454bcb73484ea2fea4ee4ec59a3e
#
_cell.length_a   1.000
_cell.length_b   1.000
_cell.length_c   1.000
_cell.angle_alpha   90.00
_cell.angle_beta   90.00
_cell.angle_gamma   90.00
#
_symmetry.space_group_name_H-M   'P 1'
#
loop_
_entity.id
_entity.type
_entity.pdbx_description
1 polymer ?
#
loop_
_entity_poly.entity_id
_entity_poly.type
_entity_poly.pdbx_seq_one_letter_code
_entity_poly.pdbx_strand_id
1 'polypeptide(L)'
;MMFRSEANIPSVPRLASTLSAATRAAAGRFRRDQSGVTAIEFGAVAAPFFALLFAIIETALTLWTTQVLETGVGNASRRIYTGQFQQDNAATDPTLIAGKFRDEICKSIVALITCDKIQIDVRTLASFPGQKPQKPITADGQFDSANFGKYEPPGANQIVVVRAAVEYPVFVSLLNPNQSNLQNGNRLIMGTAAFRTEPFAQ
;
A
#
# COMPACT_ATOMS: atom_id res chain seq x y z
N MET A 1 47.23 -36.78 -70.75
CA MET A 1 47.17 -35.28 -70.68
C MET A 1 46.09 -34.96 -69.67
N MET A 2 46.49 -34.59 -68.42
CA MET A 2 45.58 -34.24 -67.35
C MET A 2 45.64 -32.72 -67.22
N PHE A 3 44.52 -32.01 -67.46
CA PHE A 3 44.35 -30.61 -67.16
C PHE A 3 43.83 -30.51 -65.72
N ARG A 4 44.65 -29.93 -64.85
CA ARG A 4 44.27 -29.56 -63.50
C ARG A 4 43.84 -28.07 -63.51
N SER A 5 42.56 -27.82 -63.39
CA SER A 5 42.00 -26.49 -63.24
C SER A 5 42.05 -26.10 -61.74
N GLU A 6 42.92 -25.16 -61.40
CA GLU A 6 42.93 -24.47 -60.09
C GLU A 6 41.87 -23.40 -60.05
N ALA A 7 40.84 -23.59 -59.21
CA ALA A 7 39.85 -22.56 -58.95
C ALA A 7 40.43 -21.52 -57.99
N ASN A 8 40.59 -20.33 -58.48
CA ASN A 8 40.99 -19.16 -57.72
C ASN A 8 39.77 -18.69 -56.86
N ILE A 9 39.80 -18.94 -55.56
CA ILE A 9 38.78 -18.48 -54.63
C ILE A 9 39.14 -17.06 -54.19
N PRO A 10 38.31 -16.04 -54.49
CA PRO A 10 38.59 -14.66 -54.04
C PRO A 10 38.48 -14.60 -52.50
N SER A 11 39.51 -14.02 -51.87
CA SER A 11 39.60 -13.82 -50.44
C SER A 11 38.51 -12.84 -49.96
N VAL A 12 37.59 -13.34 -49.15
CA VAL A 12 36.55 -12.53 -48.52
C VAL A 12 37.21 -11.53 -47.56
N PRO A 13 36.99 -10.22 -47.69
CA PRO A 13 37.58 -9.23 -46.77
C PRO A 13 37.02 -9.42 -45.39
N ARG A 14 37.91 -9.39 -44.38
CA ARG A 14 37.60 -9.54 -42.96
C ARG A 14 36.72 -8.40 -42.43
N LEU A 15 35.42 -8.51 -42.56
CA LEU A 15 34.45 -7.57 -42.03
C LEU A 15 34.50 -7.45 -40.48
N ALA A 16 35.06 -8.43 -39.80
CA ALA A 16 35.16 -8.44 -38.32
C ALA A 16 36.17 -7.41 -37.78
N SER A 17 37.21 -7.02 -38.55
CA SER A 17 38.22 -6.07 -38.07
C SER A 17 37.77 -4.61 -38.15
N THR A 18 36.88 -4.30 -39.09
CA THR A 18 36.36 -2.94 -39.25
C THR A 18 35.31 -2.57 -38.20
N LEU A 19 34.50 -3.51 -37.77
CA LEU A 19 33.53 -3.33 -36.70
C LEU A 19 34.21 -3.08 -35.34
N SER A 20 35.31 -3.79 -35.04
CA SER A 20 36.03 -3.58 -33.77
C SER A 20 36.79 -2.23 -33.72
N ALA A 21 37.24 -1.72 -34.87
CA ALA A 21 37.89 -0.43 -34.94
C ALA A 21 36.88 0.76 -34.82
N ALA A 22 35.69 0.61 -35.41
CA ALA A 22 34.63 1.61 -35.31
C ALA A 22 34.06 1.73 -33.88
N THR A 23 33.87 0.59 -33.18
CA THR A 23 33.41 0.60 -31.79
C THR A 23 34.47 1.17 -30.84
N ARG A 24 35.75 0.89 -31.03
CA ARG A 24 36.85 1.51 -30.25
C ARG A 24 36.95 3.01 -30.48
N ALA A 25 36.80 3.47 -31.72
CA ALA A 25 36.83 4.88 -32.07
C ALA A 25 35.64 5.65 -31.48
N ALA A 26 34.43 5.03 -31.49
CA ALA A 26 33.24 5.59 -30.86
C ALA A 26 33.39 5.66 -29.32
N ALA A 27 33.90 4.62 -28.69
CA ALA A 27 34.21 4.63 -27.27
C ALA A 27 35.28 5.68 -26.88
N GLY A 28 36.29 5.85 -27.74
CA GLY A 28 37.33 6.89 -27.53
C GLY A 28 36.79 8.31 -27.66
N ARG A 29 35.85 8.55 -28.58
CA ARG A 29 35.15 9.83 -28.71
C ARG A 29 34.25 10.10 -27.52
N PHE A 30 33.49 9.10 -27.07
CA PHE A 30 32.63 9.22 -25.91
C PHE A 30 33.39 9.54 -24.62
N ARG A 31 34.59 8.97 -24.44
CA ARG A 31 35.46 9.28 -23.28
C ARG A 31 36.09 10.69 -23.34
N ARG A 32 36.19 11.30 -24.52
CA ARG A 32 36.74 12.65 -24.71
C ARG A 32 35.69 13.74 -24.80
N ASP A 33 34.44 13.37 -24.99
CA ASP A 33 33.33 14.31 -25.06
C ASP A 33 32.96 14.79 -23.66
N GLN A 34 33.33 16.03 -23.38
CA GLN A 34 33.02 16.68 -22.08
C GLN A 34 31.65 17.39 -22.10
N SER A 35 30.96 17.43 -23.25
CA SER A 35 29.64 18.07 -23.35
C SER A 35 28.55 17.42 -22.50
N GLY A 36 28.73 16.16 -22.07
CA GLY A 36 27.83 15.45 -21.18
C GLY A 36 28.15 15.55 -19.69
N VAL A 37 29.27 16.13 -19.30
CA VAL A 37 29.75 16.16 -17.89
C VAL A 37 28.74 16.85 -16.98
N THR A 38 28.24 18.01 -17.37
CA THR A 38 27.24 18.77 -16.62
C THR A 38 25.94 17.99 -16.43
N ALA A 39 25.51 17.22 -17.45
CA ALA A 39 24.32 16.40 -17.35
C ALA A 39 24.49 15.22 -16.36
N ILE A 40 25.69 14.62 -16.33
CA ILE A 40 26.04 13.55 -15.39
C ILE A 40 26.14 14.10 -13.96
N GLU A 41 26.78 15.26 -13.77
CA GLU A 41 26.88 15.93 -12.48
C GLU A 41 25.48 16.31 -11.95
N PHE A 42 24.64 16.90 -12.80
CA PHE A 42 23.26 17.18 -12.44
C PHE A 42 22.49 15.91 -12.08
N GLY A 43 22.58 14.86 -12.90
CA GLY A 43 21.91 13.58 -12.65
C GLY A 43 22.35 12.91 -11.34
N ALA A 44 23.65 13.01 -11.01
CA ALA A 44 24.20 12.45 -9.78
C ALA A 44 23.65 13.14 -8.52
N VAL A 45 23.36 14.44 -8.59
CA VAL A 45 22.75 15.21 -7.49
C VAL A 45 21.22 15.11 -7.51
N ALA A 46 20.60 15.16 -8.69
CA ALA A 46 19.16 15.15 -8.86
C ALA A 46 18.55 13.79 -8.42
N ALA A 47 19.20 12.67 -8.73
CA ALA A 47 18.67 11.34 -8.41
C ALA A 47 18.46 11.16 -6.89
N PRO A 48 19.45 11.35 -5.99
CA PRO A 48 19.25 11.24 -4.57
C PRO A 48 18.29 12.30 -4.01
N PHE A 49 18.29 13.51 -4.58
CA PHE A 49 17.35 14.55 -4.19
C PHE A 49 15.89 14.17 -4.45
N PHE A 50 15.57 13.71 -5.66
CA PHE A 50 14.21 13.27 -5.98
C PHE A 50 13.82 12.00 -5.21
N ALA A 51 14.76 11.08 -5.00
CA ALA A 51 14.52 9.91 -4.17
C ALA A 51 14.09 10.30 -2.75
N LEU A 52 14.79 11.24 -2.12
CA LEU A 52 14.44 11.76 -0.79
C LEU A 52 13.08 12.49 -0.82
N LEU A 53 12.85 13.32 -1.83
CA LEU A 53 11.59 14.05 -2.00
C LEU A 53 10.39 13.09 -2.09
N PHE A 54 10.48 12.06 -2.93
CA PHE A 54 9.42 11.06 -3.06
C PHE A 54 9.21 10.26 -1.76
N ALA A 55 10.26 9.91 -1.03
CA ALA A 55 10.16 9.24 0.25
C ALA A 55 9.41 10.10 1.30
N ILE A 56 9.66 11.41 1.32
CA ILE A 56 8.96 12.35 2.20
C ILE A 56 7.48 12.44 1.82
N ILE A 57 7.17 12.60 0.53
CA ILE A 57 5.79 12.68 0.02
C ILE A 57 5.02 11.40 0.36
N GLU A 58 5.60 10.24 0.13
CA GLU A 58 4.96 8.95 0.44
C GLU A 58 4.68 8.80 1.93
N THR A 59 5.64 9.17 2.78
CA THR A 59 5.44 9.15 4.24
C THR A 59 4.29 10.07 4.65
N ALA A 60 4.25 11.29 4.09
CA ALA A 60 3.18 12.25 4.35
C ALA A 60 1.80 11.71 3.93
N LEU A 61 1.70 11.10 2.74
CA LEU A 61 0.46 10.49 2.25
C LEU A 61 0.01 9.32 3.12
N THR A 62 0.93 8.49 3.59
CA THR A 62 0.64 7.38 4.51
C THR A 62 0.09 7.88 5.84
N LEU A 63 0.72 8.91 6.43
CA LEU A 63 0.25 9.53 7.67
C LEU A 63 -1.12 10.18 7.49
N TRP A 64 -1.31 10.90 6.39
CA TRP A 64 -2.61 11.50 6.09
C TRP A 64 -3.71 10.45 5.93
N THR A 65 -3.44 9.37 5.18
CA THR A 65 -4.38 8.26 5.02
C THR A 65 -4.75 7.63 6.37
N THR A 66 -3.77 7.46 7.25
CA THR A 66 -4.00 6.96 8.62
C THR A 66 -4.93 7.90 9.38
N GLN A 67 -4.66 9.19 9.36
CA GLN A 67 -5.46 10.20 10.07
C GLN A 67 -6.90 10.28 9.56
N VAL A 68 -7.09 10.19 8.23
CA VAL A 68 -8.42 10.17 7.61
C VAL A 68 -9.21 8.93 8.03
N LEU A 69 -8.56 7.75 8.05
CA LEU A 69 -9.21 6.51 8.49
C LEU A 69 -9.57 6.56 9.98
N GLU A 70 -8.67 7.03 10.84
CA GLU A 70 -8.93 7.20 12.28
C GLU A 70 -10.08 8.14 12.54
N THR A 71 -10.14 9.27 11.82
CA THR A 71 -11.24 10.24 11.91
C THR A 71 -12.57 9.60 11.50
N GLY A 72 -12.58 8.85 10.38
CA GLY A 72 -13.78 8.14 9.93
C GLY A 72 -14.27 7.10 10.94
N VAL A 73 -13.35 6.31 11.49
CA VAL A 73 -13.66 5.33 12.55
C VAL A 73 -14.18 6.03 13.81
N GLY A 74 -13.55 7.13 14.23
CA GLY A 74 -13.98 7.91 15.40
C GLY A 74 -15.39 8.46 15.25
N ASN A 75 -15.71 9.04 14.09
CA ASN A 75 -17.04 9.60 13.81
C ASN A 75 -18.13 8.51 13.75
N ALA A 76 -17.87 7.42 13.05
CA ALA A 76 -18.80 6.30 12.98
C ALA A 76 -19.00 5.62 14.35
N SER A 77 -17.93 5.49 15.14
CA SER A 77 -17.95 4.91 16.48
C SER A 77 -18.83 5.71 17.44
N ARG A 78 -18.91 7.03 17.31
CA ARG A 78 -19.81 7.86 18.13
C ARG A 78 -21.28 7.48 17.95
N ARG A 79 -21.69 7.11 16.74
CA ARG A 79 -23.08 6.67 16.50
C ARG A 79 -23.37 5.32 17.14
N ILE A 80 -22.39 4.41 17.21
CA ILE A 80 -22.52 3.17 18.00
C ILE A 80 -22.56 3.50 19.51
N TYR A 81 -21.69 4.40 19.97
CA TYR A 81 -21.59 4.81 21.35
C TYR A 81 -22.92 5.31 21.92
N THR A 82 -23.63 6.17 21.15
CA THR A 82 -24.93 6.74 21.53
C THR A 82 -26.13 5.83 21.22
N GLY A 83 -25.94 4.68 20.61
CA GLY A 83 -27.02 3.79 20.19
C GLY A 83 -27.78 4.22 18.92
N GLN A 84 -27.45 5.35 18.32
CA GLN A 84 -28.12 5.86 17.11
C GLN A 84 -27.99 4.91 15.93
N PHE A 85 -26.78 4.35 15.71
CA PHE A 85 -26.56 3.44 14.60
C PHE A 85 -27.43 2.19 14.72
N GLN A 86 -27.59 1.64 15.92
CA GLN A 86 -28.42 0.48 16.22
C GLN A 86 -29.90 0.78 15.96
N GLN A 87 -30.39 1.94 16.44
CA GLN A 87 -31.78 2.38 16.22
C GLN A 87 -32.09 2.59 14.74
N ASP A 88 -31.23 3.32 14.02
CA ASP A 88 -31.42 3.60 12.59
C ASP A 88 -31.38 2.33 11.71
N ASN A 89 -30.77 1.27 12.21
CA ASN A 89 -30.60 0.02 11.48
C ASN A 89 -31.31 -1.17 12.14
N ALA A 90 -32.22 -0.96 13.06
CA ALA A 90 -32.94 -2.04 13.79
C ALA A 90 -33.69 -3.01 12.85
N ALA A 91 -34.20 -2.55 11.73
CA ALA A 91 -34.89 -3.36 10.73
C ALA A 91 -33.94 -3.87 9.60
N THR A 92 -32.63 -3.65 9.72
CA THR A 92 -31.67 -4.05 8.70
C THR A 92 -31.26 -5.52 8.89
N ASP A 93 -31.18 -6.26 7.78
CA ASP A 93 -30.67 -7.62 7.78
C ASP A 93 -29.27 -7.67 8.42
N PRO A 94 -29.02 -8.57 9.41
CA PRO A 94 -27.72 -8.68 10.08
C PRO A 94 -26.54 -8.87 9.13
N THR A 95 -26.76 -9.48 7.96
CA THR A 95 -25.71 -9.70 6.95
C THR A 95 -25.28 -8.40 6.28
N LEU A 96 -26.14 -7.39 6.22
CA LEU A 96 -25.91 -6.10 5.56
C LEU A 96 -25.38 -5.02 6.51
N ILE A 97 -25.48 -5.26 7.83
CA ILE A 97 -25.19 -4.24 8.84
C ILE A 97 -23.71 -3.82 8.83
N ALA A 98 -22.83 -4.78 8.57
CA ALA A 98 -21.39 -4.52 8.43
C ALA A 98 -21.11 -3.57 7.26
N GLY A 99 -21.79 -3.77 6.11
CA GLY A 99 -21.70 -2.88 4.96
C GLY A 99 -22.18 -1.46 5.28
N LYS A 100 -23.33 -1.33 5.96
CA LYS A 100 -23.86 -0.03 6.37
C LYS A 100 -22.92 0.70 7.34
N PHE A 101 -22.27 -0.03 8.24
CA PHE A 101 -21.28 0.58 9.13
C PHE A 101 -20.02 1.03 8.39
N ARG A 102 -19.56 0.26 7.41
CA ARG A 102 -18.50 0.70 6.51
C ARG A 102 -18.87 1.98 5.76
N ASP A 103 -20.10 2.07 5.24
CA ASP A 103 -20.59 3.26 4.56
C ASP A 103 -20.63 4.48 5.49
N GLU A 104 -20.93 4.27 6.79
CA GLU A 104 -20.89 5.32 7.79
C GLU A 104 -19.45 5.86 8.00
N ILE A 105 -18.46 4.97 8.09
CA ILE A 105 -17.04 5.36 8.13
C ILE A 105 -16.68 6.15 6.88
N CYS A 106 -17.15 5.69 5.71
CA CYS A 106 -16.88 6.31 4.41
C CYS A 106 -17.41 7.73 4.26
N LYS A 107 -18.45 8.13 4.98
CA LYS A 107 -18.95 9.53 4.96
C LYS A 107 -17.89 10.56 5.37
N SER A 108 -16.96 10.16 6.20
CA SER A 108 -15.87 11.01 6.70
C SER A 108 -14.56 10.84 5.91
N ILE A 109 -14.51 9.89 4.96
CA ILE A 109 -13.31 9.60 4.19
C ILE A 109 -13.32 10.37 2.89
N VAL A 110 -12.29 11.20 2.68
CA VAL A 110 -12.13 12.02 1.47
C VAL A 110 -10.89 11.56 0.72
N ALA A 111 -11.07 11.18 -0.52
CA ALA A 111 -10.10 11.08 -1.62
C ALA A 111 -9.05 9.95 -1.63
N LEU A 112 -8.42 9.52 -0.54
CA LEU A 112 -7.26 8.60 -0.61
C LEU A 112 -7.60 7.12 -0.43
N ILE A 113 -8.79 6.81 0.05
CA ILE A 113 -9.21 5.45 0.38
C ILE A 113 -10.47 5.12 -0.42
N THR A 114 -10.44 4.00 -1.11
CA THR A 114 -11.63 3.44 -1.76
C THR A 114 -12.45 2.67 -0.73
N CYS A 115 -13.70 3.04 -0.54
CA CYS A 115 -14.58 2.48 0.48
C CYS A 115 -14.72 0.95 0.41
N ASP A 116 -14.77 0.39 -0.79
CA ASP A 116 -14.90 -1.06 -0.99
C ASP A 116 -13.70 -1.85 -0.44
N LYS A 117 -12.54 -1.21 -0.30
CA LYS A 117 -11.32 -1.82 0.25
C LYS A 117 -11.24 -1.76 1.76
N ILE A 118 -12.12 -1.02 2.42
CA ILE A 118 -12.13 -0.92 3.87
C ILE A 118 -12.75 -2.21 4.45
N GLN A 119 -11.97 -2.91 5.23
CA GLN A 119 -12.43 -4.01 6.06
C GLN A 119 -12.72 -3.48 7.45
N ILE A 120 -13.85 -3.88 8.02
CA ILE A 120 -14.26 -3.46 9.37
C ILE A 120 -14.31 -4.67 10.30
N ASP A 121 -14.07 -4.44 11.57
CA ASP A 121 -14.22 -5.44 12.63
C ASP A 121 -14.77 -4.74 13.88
N VAL A 122 -15.96 -5.15 14.29
CA VAL A 122 -16.66 -4.62 15.47
C VAL A 122 -16.91 -5.78 16.42
N ARG A 123 -16.37 -5.68 17.62
CA ARG A 123 -16.50 -6.74 18.63
C ARG A 123 -16.89 -6.19 19.99
N THR A 124 -17.65 -6.98 20.71
CA THR A 124 -17.97 -6.73 22.10
C THR A 124 -16.97 -7.47 23.00
N LEU A 125 -16.54 -6.83 24.09
CA LEU A 125 -15.63 -7.39 25.06
C LEU A 125 -16.30 -7.46 26.42
N ALA A 126 -16.05 -8.55 27.16
CA ALA A 126 -16.55 -8.71 28.52
C ALA A 126 -15.86 -7.78 29.53
N SER A 127 -14.57 -7.47 29.29
CA SER A 127 -13.78 -6.55 30.13
C SER A 127 -12.62 -5.94 29.33
N PHE A 128 -12.17 -4.72 29.70
CA PHE A 128 -11.02 -4.08 29.05
C PHE A 128 -9.71 -4.86 29.17
N PRO A 129 -9.32 -5.45 30.30
CA PRO A 129 -8.05 -6.18 30.38
C PRO A 129 -8.12 -7.63 29.88
N GLY A 130 -9.32 -8.15 29.56
CA GLY A 130 -9.53 -9.59 29.41
C GLY A 130 -9.29 -10.20 28.03
N GLN A 131 -9.55 -9.47 26.96
CA GLN A 131 -9.46 -10.01 25.59
C GLN A 131 -8.74 -9.03 24.68
N LYS A 132 -7.58 -9.45 24.20
CA LYS A 132 -6.89 -8.72 23.12
C LYS A 132 -7.54 -9.09 21.80
N PRO A 133 -7.97 -8.09 20.97
CA PRO A 133 -8.39 -8.37 19.61
C PRO A 133 -7.28 -9.12 18.86
N GLN A 134 -7.67 -10.06 18.02
CA GLN A 134 -6.72 -10.85 17.24
C GLN A 134 -5.87 -9.90 16.36
N LYS A 135 -4.62 -10.29 16.13
CA LYS A 135 -3.73 -9.56 15.25
C LYS A 135 -4.29 -9.60 13.83
N PRO A 136 -4.33 -8.46 13.12
CA PRO A 136 -4.86 -8.40 11.76
C PRO A 136 -3.91 -8.96 10.71
N ILE A 137 -2.66 -9.27 11.10
CA ILE A 137 -1.63 -9.81 10.22
C ILE A 137 -1.25 -11.20 10.71
N THR A 138 -1.31 -12.18 9.82
CA THR A 138 -0.91 -13.57 10.08
C THR A 138 0.59 -13.70 10.30
N ALA A 139 1.05 -14.86 10.78
CA ALA A 139 2.47 -15.15 10.93
C ALA A 139 3.23 -15.09 9.58
N ASP A 140 2.53 -15.35 8.49
CA ASP A 140 3.07 -15.29 7.12
C ASP A 140 3.04 -13.88 6.52
N GLY A 141 2.73 -12.85 7.32
CA GLY A 141 2.71 -11.46 6.86
C GLY A 141 1.54 -11.10 5.93
N GLN A 142 0.47 -11.88 5.92
CA GLN A 142 -0.73 -11.60 5.12
C GLN A 142 -1.81 -10.94 5.99
N PHE A 143 -2.68 -10.14 5.37
CA PHE A 143 -3.85 -9.63 6.06
C PHE A 143 -4.86 -10.76 6.33
N ASP A 144 -5.22 -10.97 7.58
CA ASP A 144 -6.17 -11.99 8.03
C ASP A 144 -7.62 -11.53 7.86
N SER A 145 -8.09 -11.49 6.62
CA SER A 145 -9.46 -11.09 6.30
C SER A 145 -10.51 -12.06 6.83
N ALA A 146 -10.15 -13.32 7.09
CA ALA A 146 -11.09 -14.32 7.61
C ALA A 146 -11.45 -14.08 9.09
N ASN A 147 -10.49 -13.63 9.88
CA ASN A 147 -10.69 -13.28 11.29
C ASN A 147 -10.95 -11.79 11.52
N PHE A 148 -10.70 -10.96 10.54
CA PHE A 148 -11.09 -9.56 10.48
C PHE A 148 -12.40 -9.46 9.67
N GLY A 149 -13.27 -8.53 9.93
CA GLY A 149 -14.50 -8.38 9.15
C GLY A 149 -15.75 -8.94 9.83
N LYS A 150 -15.69 -9.14 11.15
CA LYS A 150 -16.86 -9.53 11.95
C LYS A 150 -17.55 -8.27 12.47
N TYR A 151 -18.87 -8.30 12.44
CA TYR A 151 -19.70 -7.29 13.08
C TYR A 151 -20.56 -7.95 14.16
N GLU A 152 -20.24 -7.69 15.41
CA GLU A 152 -21.04 -8.08 16.56
C GLU A 152 -21.90 -6.88 16.97
N PRO A 153 -23.25 -6.95 16.86
CA PRO A 153 -24.11 -5.82 17.19
C PRO A 153 -23.94 -5.43 18.67
N PRO A 154 -23.47 -4.23 18.99
CA PRO A 154 -23.30 -3.82 20.37
C PRO A 154 -24.63 -3.45 21.02
N GLY A 155 -24.83 -3.93 22.25
CA GLY A 155 -25.92 -3.50 23.13
C GLY A 155 -25.53 -2.32 24.03
N ALA A 156 -26.48 -1.92 24.89
CA ALA A 156 -26.25 -0.90 25.90
C ALA A 156 -25.24 -1.35 26.97
N ASN A 157 -24.44 -0.42 27.50
CA ASN A 157 -23.44 -0.66 28.54
C ASN A 157 -22.33 -1.68 28.18
N GLN A 158 -22.16 -2.03 26.93
CA GLN A 158 -21.12 -2.97 26.50
C GLN A 158 -19.81 -2.27 26.13
N ILE A 159 -18.71 -2.97 26.34
CA ILE A 159 -17.40 -2.54 25.86
C ILE A 159 -17.28 -2.99 24.41
N VAL A 160 -16.96 -2.02 23.53
CA VAL A 160 -16.90 -2.23 22.10
C VAL A 160 -15.52 -1.84 21.59
N VAL A 161 -14.96 -2.67 20.72
CA VAL A 161 -13.77 -2.33 19.93
C VAL A 161 -14.18 -2.30 18.48
N VAL A 162 -13.99 -1.14 17.86
CA VAL A 162 -14.20 -0.89 16.44
C VAL A 162 -12.85 -0.79 15.77
N ARG A 163 -12.62 -1.55 14.73
CA ARG A 163 -11.41 -1.49 13.90
C ARG A 163 -11.80 -1.38 12.44
N ALA A 164 -11.10 -0.53 11.73
CA ALA A 164 -11.14 -0.52 10.27
C ALA A 164 -9.73 -0.66 9.74
N ALA A 165 -9.56 -1.41 8.67
CA ALA A 165 -8.28 -1.67 8.04
C ALA A 165 -8.37 -1.48 6.54
N VAL A 166 -7.30 -0.98 5.93
CA VAL A 166 -7.15 -0.85 4.47
C VAL A 166 -5.72 -1.18 4.08
N GLU A 167 -5.57 -1.91 2.98
CA GLU A 167 -4.27 -2.12 2.36
C GLU A 167 -3.90 -0.90 1.51
N TYR A 168 -2.78 -0.29 1.84
CA TYR A 168 -2.23 0.87 1.15
C TYR A 168 -1.00 0.46 0.33
N PRO A 169 -0.96 0.73 -0.98
CA PRO A 169 0.20 0.40 -1.80
C PRO A 169 1.40 1.30 -1.43
N VAL A 170 2.56 0.69 -1.25
CA VAL A 170 3.83 1.40 -1.02
C VAL A 170 4.58 1.48 -2.35
N PHE A 171 4.85 2.70 -2.82
CA PHE A 171 5.48 2.95 -4.12
C PHE A 171 7.00 3.03 -4.04
N VAL A 172 7.55 3.54 -2.94
CA VAL A 172 8.99 3.79 -2.74
C VAL A 172 9.59 2.79 -1.73
N SER A 173 9.20 1.53 -1.82
CA SER A 173 9.66 0.46 -0.92
C SER A 173 11.18 0.25 -0.93
N LEU A 174 11.84 0.56 -2.06
CA LEU A 174 13.30 0.45 -2.21
C LEU A 174 14.07 1.39 -1.26
N LEU A 175 13.52 2.59 -1.00
CA LEU A 175 14.16 3.59 -0.14
C LEU A 175 13.79 3.43 1.33
N ASN A 176 12.64 2.82 1.63
CA ASN A 176 12.18 2.58 2.98
C ASN A 176 11.50 1.21 3.11
N PRO A 177 12.27 0.12 3.27
CA PRO A 177 11.72 -1.24 3.35
C PRO A 177 10.82 -1.45 4.58
N ASN A 178 10.89 -0.59 5.60
CA ASN A 178 10.04 -0.66 6.79
C ASN A 178 8.66 0.01 6.59
N GLN A 179 8.40 0.61 5.45
CA GLN A 179 7.07 1.18 5.13
C GLN A 179 6.02 0.10 4.89
N SER A 180 6.38 -1.02 4.28
CA SER A 180 5.50 -2.17 4.13
C SER A 180 5.48 -3.04 5.39
N ASN A 181 4.33 -3.55 5.77
CA ASN A 181 4.16 -4.52 6.87
C ASN A 181 3.43 -5.78 6.42
N LEU A 182 3.07 -5.87 5.14
CA LEU A 182 2.50 -7.05 4.51
C LEU A 182 3.51 -7.69 3.55
N GLN A 183 3.40 -9.01 3.39
CA GLN A 183 4.28 -9.78 2.49
C GLN A 183 4.17 -9.35 1.02
N ASN A 184 3.00 -8.85 0.60
CA ASN A 184 2.75 -8.35 -0.76
C ASN A 184 3.37 -6.96 -1.04
N GLY A 185 4.16 -6.40 -0.10
CA GLY A 185 4.77 -5.08 -0.22
C GLY A 185 3.85 -3.91 0.11
N ASN A 186 2.59 -4.17 0.43
CA ASN A 186 1.65 -3.15 0.87
C ASN A 186 1.81 -2.83 2.36
N ARG A 187 1.19 -1.76 2.80
CA ARG A 187 1.04 -1.40 4.20
C ARG A 187 -0.39 -1.55 4.65
N LEU A 188 -0.63 -2.31 5.72
CA LEU A 188 -1.91 -2.32 6.39
C LEU A 188 -2.02 -1.09 7.29
N ILE A 189 -2.93 -0.19 6.96
CA ILE A 189 -3.29 0.98 7.75
C ILE A 189 -4.54 0.64 8.54
N MET A 190 -4.56 0.98 9.84
CA MET A 190 -5.67 0.69 10.72
C MET A 190 -6.08 1.90 11.52
N GLY A 191 -7.40 2.13 11.60
CA GLY A 191 -8.02 2.99 12.59
C GLY A 191 -8.71 2.14 13.66
N THR A 192 -8.62 2.54 14.93
CA THR A 192 -9.20 1.78 16.05
C THR A 192 -9.85 2.73 17.06
N ALA A 193 -11.05 2.38 17.51
CA ALA A 193 -11.74 3.02 18.64
C ALA A 193 -12.20 1.97 19.63
N ALA A 194 -12.03 2.25 20.91
CA ALA A 194 -12.52 1.39 22.01
C ALA A 194 -13.27 2.26 23.02
N PHE A 195 -14.48 1.86 23.36
CA PHE A 195 -15.36 2.64 24.24
C PHE A 195 -16.38 1.73 24.91
N ARG A 196 -17.10 2.28 25.87
CA ARG A 196 -18.29 1.66 26.45
C ARG A 196 -19.51 2.38 25.95
N THR A 197 -20.49 1.66 25.41
CA THR A 197 -21.76 2.24 24.93
C THR A 197 -22.56 2.85 26.07
N GLU A 198 -23.30 3.90 25.76
CA GLU A 198 -24.26 4.50 26.69
C GLU A 198 -25.41 3.54 27.00
N PRO A 199 -26.13 3.74 28.14
CA PRO A 199 -27.38 3.06 28.39
C PRO A 199 -28.48 3.60 27.46
N PHE A 200 -28.72 2.95 26.33
CA PHE A 200 -29.82 3.26 25.43
C PHE A 200 -30.87 2.15 25.41
N ALA A 201 -32.12 2.49 25.11
CA ALA A 201 -33.18 1.51 24.91
C ALA A 201 -32.92 0.71 23.63
N GLN A 202 -33.04 -0.62 23.71
CA GLN A 202 -32.99 -1.54 22.58
C GLN A 202 -34.36 -1.74 21.97
#